data_738cd8d68322612b96062805a8589775
#
_entry.id   738cd8d68322612b96062805a8589775
#
_cell.length_a   1.000
_cell.length_b   1.000
_cell.length_c   1.000
_cell.angle_alpha   90.00
_cell.angle_beta   90.00
_cell.angle_gamma   90.00
#
_symmetry.space_group_name_H-M   'P 1'
#
loop_
_entity.id
_entity.type
_entity.pdbx_description
1 polymer ?
#
loop_
_entity_poly.entity_id
_entity_poly.type
_entity_poly.pdbx_seq_one_letter_code
_entity_poly.pdbx_strand_id
1 'polypeptide(L)'
;MLNDIEESCFTVKQKALTSNKMKISKKTIIALSVLIVVAAVSLIVAVSHVNDKPRPTLKILPDHVDLQIKDFVYTEVGAENSKWEVKANTAQYDKKQNVADFDKVQIKLTTAEKKVYRMTGDKGQMLTDKKDVEIRGNVVIVSDSGDRFTTDYVKYSNAERKFYTDAPVYMENKRMRIEGRGLVLFMDAGELKLLSSVKATIN
;
A
#
# COMPACT_ATOMS: atom_id res chain seq x y z
N MET A 1 63.99 8.66 -48.32
CA MET A 1 62.94 9.65 -48.33
C MET A 1 61.78 9.06 -47.55
N LEU A 2 61.87 8.91 -46.27
CA LEU A 2 60.84 8.45 -45.36
C LEU A 2 61.55 7.93 -44.13
N ASN A 3 62.14 8.79 -43.28
CA ASN A 3 62.74 8.34 -42.01
C ASN A 3 63.14 9.52 -41.11
N ASP A 4 62.36 10.58 -41.09
CA ASP A 4 62.78 11.76 -40.26
C ASP A 4 61.57 12.44 -39.54
N ILE A 5 60.54 11.71 -39.16
CA ILE A 5 59.38 12.31 -38.43
C ILE A 5 59.01 11.56 -37.12
N GLU A 6 59.85 10.70 -36.58
CA GLU A 6 59.47 9.94 -35.39
C GLU A 6 60.32 10.18 -34.13
N GLU A 7 61.07 11.23 -34.00
CA GLU A 7 61.83 11.47 -32.74
C GLU A 7 61.56 12.81 -32.02
N SER A 8 60.46 13.43 -32.18
CA SER A 8 60.25 14.69 -31.45
C SER A 8 58.92 14.77 -30.62
N CYS A 9 58.47 13.74 -30.06
CA CYS A 9 57.27 13.85 -29.20
C CYS A 9 57.25 12.91 -27.98
N PHE A 10 58.36 12.76 -27.24
CA PHE A 10 58.27 12.14 -25.92
C PHE A 10 59.33 12.66 -24.93
N THR A 11 59.32 13.98 -24.69
CA THR A 11 60.02 14.55 -23.55
C THR A 11 58.96 14.98 -22.52
N VAL A 12 58.37 14.06 -21.82
CA VAL A 12 57.57 14.34 -20.64
C VAL A 12 58.52 14.72 -19.53
N LYS A 13 58.48 15.98 -19.21
CA LYS A 13 59.16 16.65 -18.09
C LYS A 13 58.78 15.99 -16.77
N GLN A 14 59.62 15.10 -16.26
CA GLN A 14 59.53 14.63 -14.87
C GLN A 14 59.81 15.80 -13.93
N LYS A 15 58.77 16.42 -13.45
CA LYS A 15 58.82 17.40 -12.39
C LYS A 15 59.11 16.65 -11.09
N ALA A 16 60.35 16.74 -10.60
CA ALA A 16 60.80 16.20 -9.36
C ALA A 16 59.85 16.63 -8.23
N LEU A 17 59.16 15.66 -7.62
CA LEU A 17 58.48 15.84 -6.33
C LEU A 17 59.57 16.01 -5.24
N THR A 18 59.86 17.23 -4.90
CA THR A 18 60.67 17.56 -3.72
C THR A 18 59.85 17.10 -2.49
N SER A 19 60.28 15.98 -1.94
CA SER A 19 59.83 15.49 -0.65
C SER A 19 60.30 16.50 0.45
N ASN A 20 59.38 17.38 0.81
CA ASN A 20 59.56 18.28 1.94
C ASN A 20 59.39 17.44 3.19
N LYS A 21 60.48 16.92 3.76
CA LYS A 21 60.52 16.28 5.09
C LYS A 21 60.23 17.33 6.14
N MET A 22 58.95 17.57 6.39
CA MET A 22 58.46 18.35 7.50
C MET A 22 58.87 17.62 8.80
N LYS A 23 59.77 18.17 9.58
CA LYS A 23 60.11 17.70 10.91
C LYS A 23 58.94 17.93 11.84
N ILE A 24 58.04 16.95 11.87
CA ILE A 24 56.89 16.96 12.75
C ILE A 24 57.42 16.76 14.20
N SER A 25 57.23 17.74 15.05
CA SER A 25 57.59 17.68 16.46
C SER A 25 56.87 16.53 17.16
N LYS A 26 57.50 15.85 18.10
CA LYS A 26 56.85 14.77 18.89
C LYS A 26 55.53 15.23 19.53
N LYS A 27 55.45 16.51 19.91
CA LYS A 27 54.17 17.09 20.45
C LYS A 27 53.05 17.15 19.40
N THR A 28 53.39 17.42 18.12
CA THR A 28 52.42 17.47 17.01
C THR A 28 51.92 16.07 16.68
N ILE A 29 52.75 15.02 16.77
CA ILE A 29 52.36 13.63 16.55
C ILE A 29 51.39 13.19 17.64
N ILE A 30 51.66 13.54 18.90
CA ILE A 30 50.79 13.22 20.05
C ILE A 30 49.44 13.95 19.88
N ALA A 31 49.44 15.21 19.52
CA ALA A 31 48.21 15.98 19.31
C ALA A 31 47.37 15.39 18.16
N LEU A 32 48.03 14.96 17.06
CA LEU A 32 47.34 14.32 15.93
C LEU A 32 46.74 12.96 16.30
N SER A 33 47.47 12.15 17.10
CA SER A 33 46.96 10.85 17.55
C SER A 33 45.77 11.00 18.49
N VAL A 34 45.75 11.97 19.38
CA VAL A 34 44.62 12.27 20.25
C VAL A 34 43.39 12.70 19.41
N LEU A 35 43.60 13.55 18.40
CA LEU A 35 42.53 13.99 17.52
C LEU A 35 41.89 12.82 16.74
N ILE A 36 42.70 11.87 16.27
CA ILE A 36 42.24 10.67 15.58
C ILE A 36 41.42 9.77 16.51
N VAL A 37 41.87 9.59 17.76
CA VAL A 37 41.14 8.80 18.76
C VAL A 37 39.81 9.44 19.12
N VAL A 38 39.77 10.76 19.31
CA VAL A 38 38.52 11.49 19.59
C VAL A 38 37.57 11.39 18.40
N ALA A 39 38.06 11.51 17.14
CA ALA A 39 37.25 11.35 15.95
C ALA A 39 36.72 9.92 15.83
N ALA A 40 37.51 8.88 16.11
CA ALA A 40 37.08 7.49 16.09
C ALA A 40 36.00 7.18 17.15
N VAL A 41 36.17 7.70 18.36
CA VAL A 41 35.17 7.56 19.46
C VAL A 41 33.88 8.29 19.07
N SER A 42 33.95 9.50 18.51
CA SER A 42 32.77 10.25 18.04
C SER A 42 32.05 9.50 16.93
N LEU A 43 32.78 8.85 16.00
CA LEU A 43 32.18 8.03 14.94
C LEU A 43 31.48 6.80 15.50
N ILE A 44 32.08 6.12 16.49
CA ILE A 44 31.46 4.94 17.13
C ILE A 44 30.18 5.36 17.88
N VAL A 45 30.18 6.49 18.60
CA VAL A 45 28.99 7.00 19.29
C VAL A 45 27.93 7.41 18.29
N ALA A 46 28.29 8.09 17.19
CA ALA A 46 27.33 8.45 16.13
C ALA A 46 26.69 7.21 15.46
N VAL A 47 27.50 6.17 15.18
CA VAL A 47 26.98 4.92 14.60
C VAL A 47 26.09 4.14 15.58
N SER A 48 26.41 4.16 16.90
CA SER A 48 25.55 3.51 17.89
C SER A 48 24.20 4.23 18.09
N HIS A 49 24.15 5.55 17.95
CA HIS A 49 22.88 6.29 17.99
C HIS A 49 22.03 6.14 16.73
N VAL A 50 22.63 5.80 15.58
CA VAL A 50 21.88 5.54 14.32
C VAL A 50 21.30 4.13 14.29
N ASN A 51 21.79 3.21 15.15
CA ASN A 51 21.34 1.82 15.19
C ASN A 51 20.17 1.54 16.15
N ASP A 52 19.56 2.55 16.76
CA ASP A 52 18.27 2.40 17.42
C ASP A 52 17.11 2.33 16.39
N LYS A 53 17.30 1.52 15.34
CA LYS A 53 16.14 0.97 14.64
C LYS A 53 15.44 0.06 15.64
N PRO A 54 14.13 0.28 15.92
CA PRO A 54 13.40 -0.66 16.76
C PRO A 54 13.60 -2.05 16.14
N ARG A 55 14.18 -2.96 16.92
CA ARG A 55 14.32 -4.36 16.52
C ARG A 55 12.92 -4.80 16.12
N PRO A 56 12.72 -5.38 14.94
CA PRO A 56 11.43 -5.92 14.58
C PRO A 56 11.10 -6.93 15.68
N THR A 57 10.19 -6.58 16.57
CA THR A 57 9.59 -7.53 17.49
C THR A 57 8.96 -8.56 16.58
N LEU A 58 9.50 -9.76 16.53
CA LEU A 58 8.88 -10.92 15.93
C LEU A 58 7.54 -11.06 16.65
N LYS A 59 6.51 -10.40 16.15
CA LYS A 59 5.14 -10.73 16.53
C LYS A 59 4.96 -12.15 16.06
N ILE A 60 4.81 -13.08 17.00
CA ILE A 60 4.35 -14.42 16.73
C ILE A 60 3.01 -14.22 16.03
N LEU A 61 2.99 -14.40 14.71
CA LEU A 61 1.75 -14.45 13.93
C LEU A 61 0.96 -15.66 14.43
N PRO A 62 -0.37 -15.57 14.50
CA PRO A 62 -1.21 -16.74 14.74
C PRO A 62 -0.81 -17.88 13.80
N ASP A 63 -0.89 -19.13 14.24
CA ASP A 63 -0.38 -20.33 13.54
C ASP A 63 -0.87 -20.51 12.09
N HIS A 64 -1.77 -19.69 11.60
CA HIS A 64 -2.40 -19.78 10.29
C HIS A 64 -2.16 -18.55 9.39
N VAL A 65 -1.40 -17.54 9.84
CA VAL A 65 -1.14 -16.32 9.08
C VAL A 65 0.28 -16.34 8.53
N ASP A 66 0.41 -16.49 7.22
CA ASP A 66 1.72 -16.48 6.54
C ASP A 66 2.25 -15.05 6.33
N LEU A 67 1.36 -14.07 6.18
CA LEU A 67 1.72 -12.67 5.96
C LEU A 67 0.75 -11.74 6.66
N GLN A 68 1.25 -10.74 7.37
CA GLN A 68 0.47 -9.63 7.93
C GLN A 68 1.04 -8.29 7.48
N ILE A 69 0.19 -7.43 6.95
CA ILE A 69 0.52 -6.07 6.52
C ILE A 69 -0.36 -5.10 7.32
N LYS A 70 0.26 -4.09 7.92
CA LYS A 70 -0.44 -2.96 8.54
C LYS A 70 -0.55 -1.82 7.54
N ASP A 71 -1.57 -0.99 7.73
CA ASP A 71 -1.85 0.17 6.86
C ASP A 71 -1.83 -0.23 5.37
N PHE A 72 -2.56 -1.31 5.09
CA PHE A 72 -2.64 -1.90 3.76
C PHE A 72 -3.29 -0.94 2.77
N VAL A 73 -2.64 -0.76 1.62
CA VAL A 73 -3.18 0.00 0.49
C VAL A 73 -2.91 -0.78 -0.80
N TYR A 74 -3.96 -1.02 -1.56
CA TYR A 74 -3.90 -1.65 -2.87
C TYR A 74 -4.61 -0.79 -3.90
N THR A 75 -4.03 -0.64 -5.08
CA THR A 75 -4.64 0.10 -6.18
C THR A 75 -4.55 -0.73 -7.46
N GLU A 76 -5.67 -0.84 -8.16
CA GLU A 76 -5.77 -1.51 -9.45
C GLU A 76 -6.47 -0.60 -10.47
N VAL A 77 -5.96 -0.59 -11.68
CA VAL A 77 -6.61 0.04 -12.83
C VAL A 77 -7.23 -1.06 -13.67
N GLY A 78 -8.56 -1.10 -13.67
CA GLY A 78 -9.34 -2.06 -14.44
C GLY A 78 -9.56 -1.64 -15.90
N ALA A 79 -10.41 -2.37 -16.59
CA ALA A 79 -10.83 -2.03 -17.95
C ALA A 79 -11.47 -0.63 -17.99
N GLU A 80 -11.38 0.04 -19.15
CA GLU A 80 -11.99 1.33 -19.43
C GLU A 80 -11.59 2.46 -18.45
N ASN A 81 -10.36 2.40 -17.92
CA ASN A 81 -9.85 3.38 -16.93
C ASN A 81 -10.63 3.41 -15.61
N SER A 82 -11.35 2.37 -15.26
CA SER A 82 -11.88 2.23 -13.91
C SER A 82 -10.73 2.04 -12.92
N LYS A 83 -10.85 2.60 -11.72
CA LYS A 83 -9.81 2.53 -10.69
C LYS A 83 -10.41 2.02 -9.39
N TRP A 84 -9.78 0.98 -8.83
CA TRP A 84 -10.07 0.46 -7.51
C TRP A 84 -8.94 0.84 -6.54
N GLU A 85 -9.31 1.32 -5.39
CA GLU A 85 -8.39 1.57 -4.27
C GLU A 85 -8.97 0.91 -3.03
N VAL A 86 -8.22 -0.01 -2.44
CA VAL A 86 -8.59 -0.75 -1.22
C VAL A 86 -7.63 -0.36 -0.12
N LYS A 87 -8.16 0.05 1.02
CA LYS A 87 -7.41 0.33 2.24
C LYS A 87 -7.93 -0.53 3.38
N ALA A 88 -7.04 -0.96 4.27
CA ALA A 88 -7.40 -1.63 5.50
C ALA A 88 -6.36 -1.34 6.59
N ASN A 89 -6.79 -1.32 7.85
CA ASN A 89 -5.85 -1.15 8.97
C ASN A 89 -4.88 -2.32 9.05
N THR A 90 -5.36 -3.52 8.74
CA THR A 90 -4.54 -4.73 8.69
C THR A 90 -5.05 -5.65 7.59
N ALA A 91 -4.13 -6.23 6.83
CA ALA A 91 -4.39 -7.34 5.93
C ALA A 91 -3.60 -8.56 6.42
N GLN A 92 -4.24 -9.73 6.46
CA GLN A 92 -3.64 -11.00 6.84
C GLN A 92 -3.90 -12.01 5.73
N TYR A 93 -2.91 -12.80 5.38
CA TYR A 93 -3.02 -13.82 4.35
C TYR A 93 -2.70 -15.19 4.92
N ASP A 94 -3.60 -16.13 4.71
CA ASP A 94 -3.43 -17.56 4.98
C ASP A 94 -3.27 -18.29 3.65
N LYS A 95 -2.05 -18.74 3.37
CA LYS A 95 -1.71 -19.47 2.14
C LYS A 95 -2.38 -20.84 2.07
N LYS A 96 -2.60 -21.50 3.21
CA LYS A 96 -3.20 -22.84 3.24
C LYS A 96 -4.67 -22.80 2.85
N GLN A 97 -5.37 -21.74 3.25
CA GLN A 97 -6.78 -21.55 2.95
C GLN A 97 -7.03 -20.70 1.70
N ASN A 98 -6.00 -20.08 1.12
CA ASN A 98 -6.12 -19.09 0.04
C ASN A 98 -7.05 -17.93 0.41
N VAL A 99 -6.98 -17.46 1.66
CA VAL A 99 -7.83 -16.41 2.22
C VAL A 99 -6.99 -15.20 2.59
N ALA A 100 -7.46 -14.03 2.20
CA ALA A 100 -6.98 -12.75 2.72
C ALA A 100 -8.09 -12.12 3.57
N ASP A 101 -7.78 -11.84 4.84
CA ASP A 101 -8.66 -11.15 5.78
C ASP A 101 -8.21 -9.70 5.98
N PHE A 102 -9.18 -8.80 6.04
CA PHE A 102 -8.94 -7.37 6.17
C PHE A 102 -9.71 -6.80 7.37
N ASP A 103 -9.09 -5.88 8.10
CA ASP A 103 -9.70 -5.16 9.20
C ASP A 103 -9.93 -3.69 8.83
N LYS A 104 -11.16 -3.20 9.10
CA LYS A 104 -11.56 -1.82 8.80
C LYS A 104 -11.33 -1.43 7.33
N VAL A 105 -12.10 -2.08 6.46
CA VAL A 105 -11.96 -1.95 5.01
C VAL A 105 -12.58 -0.65 4.51
N GLN A 106 -11.87 0.00 3.61
CA GLN A 106 -12.33 1.14 2.83
C GLN A 106 -12.02 0.87 1.36
N ILE A 107 -13.04 0.88 0.53
CA ILE A 107 -12.90 0.69 -0.92
C ILE A 107 -13.38 1.95 -1.62
N LYS A 108 -12.58 2.45 -2.55
CA LYS A 108 -12.95 3.53 -3.46
C LYS A 108 -12.91 3.00 -4.88
N LEU A 109 -14.07 3.03 -5.53
CA LEU A 109 -14.20 2.75 -6.95
C LEU A 109 -14.42 4.05 -7.71
N THR A 110 -13.61 4.27 -8.74
CA THR A 110 -13.86 5.32 -9.75
C THR A 110 -14.17 4.63 -11.06
N THR A 111 -15.37 4.84 -11.60
CA THR A 111 -15.79 4.23 -12.87
C THR A 111 -15.16 4.94 -14.08
N ALA A 112 -15.33 4.37 -15.27
CA ALA A 112 -14.94 4.98 -16.54
C ALA A 112 -15.56 6.38 -16.73
N GLU A 113 -16.81 6.56 -16.33
CA GLU A 113 -17.54 7.85 -16.38
C GLU A 113 -17.13 8.80 -15.21
N LYS A 114 -16.07 8.48 -14.46
CA LYS A 114 -15.56 9.24 -13.33
C LYS A 114 -16.52 9.35 -12.13
N LYS A 115 -17.55 8.53 -12.05
CA LYS A 115 -18.37 8.42 -10.85
C LYS A 115 -17.58 7.74 -9.74
N VAL A 116 -17.70 8.25 -8.52
CA VAL A 116 -16.98 7.74 -7.36
C VAL A 116 -17.93 7.08 -6.39
N TYR A 117 -17.63 5.84 -6.05
CA TYR A 117 -18.29 5.09 -4.98
C TYR A 117 -17.30 4.82 -3.86
N ARG A 118 -17.70 5.02 -2.62
CA ARG A 118 -16.92 4.69 -1.42
C ARG A 118 -17.70 3.68 -0.61
N MET A 119 -17.05 2.56 -0.32
CA MET A 119 -17.58 1.51 0.54
C MET A 119 -16.71 1.39 1.78
N THR A 120 -17.34 1.23 2.93
CA THR A 120 -16.67 0.92 4.20
C THR A 120 -17.30 -0.30 4.83
N GLY A 121 -16.53 -1.04 5.64
CA GLY A 121 -17.00 -2.16 6.44
C GLY A 121 -16.02 -2.50 7.55
N ASP A 122 -16.49 -3.21 8.56
CA ASP A 122 -15.65 -3.56 9.72
C ASP A 122 -14.63 -4.63 9.37
N LYS A 123 -15.02 -5.61 8.56
CA LYS A 123 -14.18 -6.74 8.13
C LYS A 123 -14.34 -6.99 6.64
N GLY A 124 -13.27 -7.43 6.01
CA GLY A 124 -13.27 -7.94 4.64
C GLY A 124 -12.62 -9.31 4.58
N GLN A 125 -13.08 -10.16 3.67
CA GLN A 125 -12.47 -11.43 3.36
C GLN A 125 -12.45 -11.63 1.85
N MET A 126 -11.34 -12.14 1.33
CA MET A 126 -11.19 -12.44 -0.09
C MET A 126 -10.67 -13.87 -0.27
N LEU A 127 -11.37 -14.67 -1.04
CA LEU A 127 -10.87 -15.94 -1.58
C LEU A 127 -9.94 -15.63 -2.75
N THR A 128 -8.64 -15.77 -2.55
CA THR A 128 -7.63 -15.25 -3.51
C THR A 128 -7.58 -16.04 -4.81
N ASP A 129 -7.95 -17.32 -4.80
CA ASP A 129 -8.06 -18.19 -5.97
C ASP A 129 -9.25 -17.82 -6.87
N LYS A 130 -10.41 -17.54 -6.28
CA LYS A 130 -11.65 -17.19 -6.97
C LYS A 130 -11.83 -15.70 -7.17
N LYS A 131 -11.10 -14.88 -6.40
CA LYS A 131 -11.28 -13.42 -6.31
C LYS A 131 -12.68 -13.01 -5.83
N ASP A 132 -13.35 -13.90 -5.10
CA ASP A 132 -14.61 -13.59 -4.45
C ASP A 132 -14.33 -12.80 -3.17
N VAL A 133 -15.14 -11.78 -2.90
CA VAL A 133 -14.96 -10.87 -1.76
C VAL A 133 -16.23 -10.82 -0.93
N GLU A 134 -16.08 -10.80 0.38
CA GLU A 134 -17.15 -10.50 1.33
C GLU A 134 -16.71 -9.34 2.25
N ILE A 135 -17.56 -8.32 2.34
CA ILE A 135 -17.41 -7.22 3.30
C ILE A 135 -18.56 -7.32 4.27
N ARG A 136 -18.25 -7.28 5.58
CA ARG A 136 -19.25 -7.43 6.65
C ARG A 136 -19.06 -6.44 7.79
N GLY A 137 -20.14 -6.19 8.51
CA GLY A 137 -20.23 -5.27 9.64
C GLY A 137 -20.32 -3.83 9.21
N ASN A 138 -21.44 -3.19 9.48
CA ASN A 138 -21.68 -1.76 9.20
C ASN A 138 -21.31 -1.36 7.78
N VAL A 139 -21.72 -2.15 6.79
CA VAL A 139 -21.40 -1.86 5.41
C VAL A 139 -22.15 -0.63 4.94
N VAL A 140 -21.40 0.37 4.50
CA VAL A 140 -21.94 1.63 3.97
C VAL A 140 -21.30 1.89 2.61
N ILE A 141 -22.13 2.14 1.60
CA ILE A 141 -21.70 2.58 0.27
C ILE A 141 -22.29 3.96 0.01
N VAL A 142 -21.46 4.89 -0.41
CA VAL A 142 -21.86 6.26 -0.74
C VAL A 142 -21.36 6.61 -2.14
N SER A 143 -22.26 7.14 -2.99
CA SER A 143 -21.89 7.72 -4.27
C SER A 143 -21.54 9.21 -4.14
N ASP A 144 -20.84 9.76 -5.12
CA ASP A 144 -20.60 11.22 -5.22
C ASP A 144 -21.87 12.02 -5.51
N SER A 145 -22.94 11.37 -6.03
CA SER A 145 -24.28 11.94 -6.17
C SER A 145 -25.04 12.05 -4.84
N GLY A 146 -24.53 11.45 -3.78
CA GLY A 146 -25.13 11.48 -2.45
C GLY A 146 -26.09 10.34 -2.18
N ASP A 147 -26.14 9.32 -3.04
CA ASP A 147 -26.87 8.09 -2.75
C ASP A 147 -26.10 7.31 -1.69
N ARG A 148 -26.82 6.85 -0.67
CA ARG A 148 -26.29 6.07 0.44
C ARG A 148 -26.99 4.72 0.50
N PHE A 149 -26.22 3.66 0.57
CA PHE A 149 -26.67 2.30 0.76
C PHE A 149 -26.04 1.73 2.03
N THR A 150 -26.82 1.02 2.84
CA THR A 150 -26.34 0.34 4.05
C THR A 150 -26.89 -1.07 4.15
N THR A 151 -26.08 -1.98 4.67
CA THR A 151 -26.44 -3.39 4.93
C THR A 151 -25.46 -3.98 5.96
N ASP A 152 -25.77 -5.18 6.48
CA ASP A 152 -24.89 -5.88 7.41
C ASP A 152 -23.69 -6.51 6.71
N TYR A 153 -23.86 -6.98 5.47
CA TYR A 153 -22.79 -7.52 4.65
C TYR A 153 -23.11 -7.43 3.15
N VAL A 154 -22.08 -7.50 2.33
CA VAL A 154 -22.18 -7.63 0.88
C VAL A 154 -21.14 -8.63 0.39
N LYS A 155 -21.51 -9.46 -0.57
CA LYS A 155 -20.64 -10.40 -1.27
C LYS A 155 -20.46 -9.98 -2.71
N TYR A 156 -19.26 -10.19 -3.23
CA TYR A 156 -18.96 -10.08 -4.66
C TYR A 156 -18.56 -11.45 -5.19
N SER A 157 -19.23 -11.92 -6.23
CA SER A 157 -18.82 -13.08 -7.00
C SER A 157 -18.10 -12.63 -8.26
N ASN A 158 -16.84 -12.98 -8.39
CA ASN A 158 -16.05 -12.64 -9.56
C ASN A 158 -16.48 -13.43 -10.80
N ALA A 159 -16.88 -14.68 -10.62
CA ALA A 159 -17.36 -15.53 -11.73
C ALA A 159 -18.66 -15.02 -12.33
N GLU A 160 -19.57 -14.50 -11.51
CA GLU A 160 -20.88 -14.00 -11.94
C GLU A 160 -20.90 -12.47 -12.09
N ARG A 161 -19.79 -11.78 -11.78
CA ARG A 161 -19.62 -10.32 -11.83
C ARG A 161 -20.79 -9.58 -11.16
N LYS A 162 -21.21 -10.05 -9.99
CA LYS A 162 -22.31 -9.47 -9.24
C LYS A 162 -21.97 -9.21 -7.78
N PHE A 163 -22.55 -8.13 -7.25
CA PHE A 163 -22.66 -7.93 -5.80
C PHE A 163 -24.01 -8.44 -5.32
N TYR A 164 -24.06 -9.06 -4.14
CA TYR A 164 -25.31 -9.54 -3.57
C TYR A 164 -25.25 -9.58 -2.03
N THR A 165 -26.44 -9.48 -1.45
CA THR A 165 -26.70 -9.71 -0.02
C THR A 165 -28.10 -10.25 0.16
N ASP A 166 -28.37 -11.01 1.21
CA ASP A 166 -29.71 -11.41 1.67
C ASP A 166 -30.13 -10.67 2.94
N ALA A 167 -29.26 -9.82 3.48
CA ALA A 167 -29.52 -9.02 4.66
C ALA A 167 -30.54 -7.88 4.37
N PRO A 168 -31.04 -7.21 5.41
CA PRO A 168 -31.77 -5.96 5.24
C PRO A 168 -30.93 -4.92 4.51
N VAL A 169 -31.55 -4.17 3.64
CA VAL A 169 -30.91 -3.11 2.86
C VAL A 169 -31.69 -1.81 2.99
N TYR A 170 -30.95 -0.73 3.14
CA TYR A 170 -31.49 0.63 3.22
C TYR A 170 -30.76 1.48 2.17
N MET A 171 -31.54 2.08 1.29
CA MET A 171 -31.03 2.99 0.27
C MET A 171 -31.71 4.34 0.47
N GLU A 172 -30.94 5.40 0.51
CA GLU A 172 -31.47 6.75 0.69
C GLU A 172 -30.71 7.76 -0.18
N ASN A 173 -31.46 8.74 -0.64
CA ASN A 173 -30.93 9.97 -1.23
C ASN A 173 -31.84 11.14 -0.87
N LYS A 174 -31.61 12.32 -1.47
CA LYS A 174 -32.39 13.54 -1.19
C LYS A 174 -33.87 13.42 -1.52
N ARG A 175 -34.28 12.48 -2.37
CA ARG A 175 -35.65 12.40 -2.91
C ARG A 175 -36.42 11.20 -2.38
N MET A 176 -35.73 10.10 -2.04
CA MET A 176 -36.40 8.86 -1.68
C MET A 176 -35.61 8.08 -0.65
N ARG A 177 -36.32 7.26 0.09
CA ARG A 177 -35.79 6.17 0.91
C ARG A 177 -36.41 4.87 0.49
N ILE A 178 -35.58 3.86 0.29
CA ILE A 178 -36.01 2.49 -0.05
C ILE A 178 -35.47 1.55 1.03
N GLU A 179 -36.34 0.75 1.57
CA GLU A 179 -36.05 -0.33 2.49
C GLU A 179 -36.40 -1.66 1.83
N GLY A 180 -35.62 -2.69 2.06
CA GLY A 180 -35.87 -4.00 1.50
C GLY A 180 -35.06 -5.07 2.17
N ARG A 181 -35.20 -6.30 1.66
CA ARG A 181 -34.38 -7.44 2.09
C ARG A 181 -33.84 -8.15 0.87
N GLY A 182 -32.52 -8.33 0.86
CA GLY A 182 -31.82 -8.91 -0.25
C GLY A 182 -31.64 -7.96 -1.44
N LEU A 183 -30.46 -7.95 -2.01
CA LEU A 183 -30.11 -7.15 -3.17
C LEU A 183 -29.18 -7.95 -4.08
N VAL A 184 -29.36 -7.79 -5.37
CA VAL A 184 -28.39 -8.25 -6.40
C VAL A 184 -28.12 -7.08 -7.35
N LEU A 185 -26.83 -6.80 -7.58
CA LEU A 185 -26.35 -5.83 -8.58
C LEU A 185 -25.45 -6.57 -9.58
N PHE A 186 -25.91 -6.68 -10.81
CA PHE A 186 -25.13 -7.22 -11.93
C PHE A 186 -24.25 -6.12 -12.53
N MET A 187 -22.94 -6.28 -12.44
CA MET A 187 -21.99 -5.27 -12.87
C MET A 187 -22.03 -5.01 -14.40
N ASP A 188 -22.14 -6.06 -15.17
CA ASP A 188 -22.10 -5.96 -16.64
C ASP A 188 -23.38 -5.33 -17.23
N ALA A 189 -24.52 -5.61 -16.62
CA ALA A 189 -25.81 -5.05 -17.03
C ALA A 189 -26.13 -3.69 -16.36
N GLY A 190 -25.41 -3.34 -15.27
CA GLY A 190 -25.78 -2.20 -14.42
C GLY A 190 -27.17 -2.36 -13.78
N GLU A 191 -27.67 -3.59 -13.68
CA GLU A 191 -29.02 -3.90 -13.20
C GLU A 191 -28.99 -4.20 -11.71
N LEU A 192 -29.83 -3.46 -10.95
CA LEU A 192 -30.01 -3.65 -9.51
C LEU A 192 -31.40 -4.21 -9.25
N LYS A 193 -31.47 -5.31 -8.49
CA LYS A 193 -32.70 -5.98 -8.05
C LYS A 193 -32.78 -6.02 -6.53
N LEU A 194 -33.90 -5.56 -5.98
CA LEU A 194 -34.28 -5.84 -4.61
C LEU A 194 -35.15 -7.11 -4.58
N LEU A 195 -34.85 -8.03 -3.66
CA LEU A 195 -35.43 -9.37 -3.71
C LEU A 195 -36.78 -9.48 -3.00
N SER A 196 -36.95 -8.80 -1.87
CA SER A 196 -38.20 -8.89 -1.10
C SER A 196 -38.44 -7.70 -0.17
N SER A 197 -39.66 -7.60 0.36
CA SER A 197 -40.07 -6.63 1.41
C SER A 197 -39.76 -5.19 1.05
N VAL A 198 -39.95 -4.80 -0.22
CA VAL A 198 -39.60 -3.47 -0.71
C VAL A 198 -40.63 -2.43 -0.28
N LYS A 199 -40.15 -1.41 0.44
CA LYS A 199 -40.90 -0.21 0.79
C LYS A 199 -40.16 1.00 0.29
N ALA A 200 -40.83 1.83 -0.51
CA ALA A 200 -40.30 3.10 -1.00
C ALA A 200 -41.08 4.26 -0.41
N THR A 201 -40.37 5.26 0.08
CA THR A 201 -40.93 6.52 0.61
C THR A 201 -40.29 7.67 -0.15
N ILE A 202 -41.10 8.58 -0.64
CA ILE A 202 -40.67 9.81 -1.33
C ILE A 202 -40.71 10.95 -0.30
N ASN A 203 -39.63 11.71 -0.19
CA ASN A 203 -39.47 12.86 0.72
C ASN A 203 -39.99 14.14 0.07
#